data_15e9aab000c00398f3bbbdf58d1da730
#
_entry.id   15e9aab000c00398f3bbbdf58d1da730
#
_cell.length_a   1.000
_cell.length_b   1.000
_cell.length_c   1.000
_cell.angle_alpha   90.00
_cell.angle_beta   90.00
_cell.angle_gamma   90.00
#
_symmetry.space_group_name_H-M   'P 1'
#
loop_
_entity.id
_entity.type
_entity.pdbx_description
1 polymer ?
#
loop_
_entity_poly.entity_id
_entity_poly.type
_entity_poly.pdbx_seq_one_letter_code
_entity_poly.pdbx_strand_id
1 'polypeptide(L)'
;TETNWSNYNNFEFASGHQANLNWQSSTSFAEEGKRKSVLQYFDGSLRNRQTVTKDNTTNTTVVAESLYDYQGRPVIQVLPSPTINTIIKLTPNFNNFLNSSAYYKDNYDKILPGNDYCNGAAPALDAGKGGTAQYYSPQNPGKDAGNNKLIPDAKGFPYTETRYLQDNTGRVAAQGGVGPDHRLNSGHETKYFYSGADQSELDALFGTEAGDAPHYFKNMVRDANGQYSVSYLDMHGRTIATALAGDLPASAKLDYLPSKQDSYLTKE
;
A
#
# COMPACT_ATOMS: atom_id res chain seq x y z
N THR A 1 -43.78 13.74 -32.96
CA THR A 1 -42.57 13.33 -33.67
C THR A 1 -41.74 12.49 -32.69
N GLU A 2 -41.92 11.17 -32.77
CA GLU A 2 -41.08 10.22 -32.04
C GLU A 2 -39.67 10.30 -32.60
N THR A 3 -38.72 10.71 -31.77
CA THR A 3 -37.31 10.62 -32.06
C THR A 3 -36.89 9.15 -32.02
N ASN A 4 -36.46 8.69 -33.18
CA ASN A 4 -36.04 7.31 -33.42
C ASN A 4 -34.78 6.99 -32.60
N TRP A 5 -34.91 6.25 -31.49
CA TRP A 5 -33.83 5.80 -30.61
C TRP A 5 -33.09 4.55 -31.15
N SER A 6 -33.06 4.37 -32.47
CA SER A 6 -32.62 3.15 -33.15
C SER A 6 -31.11 3.02 -33.36
N ASN A 7 -30.27 3.86 -32.74
CA ASN A 7 -28.81 3.68 -32.78
C ASN A 7 -28.28 3.35 -31.39
N TYR A 8 -28.72 2.22 -30.85
CA TYR A 8 -27.89 1.54 -29.85
C TYR A 8 -26.66 1.01 -30.57
N ASN A 9 -25.52 1.60 -30.33
CA ASN A 9 -24.27 0.94 -30.63
C ASN A 9 -24.16 -0.26 -29.70
N ASN A 10 -24.55 -1.42 -30.16
CA ASN A 10 -24.22 -2.68 -29.51
C ASN A 10 -22.70 -2.80 -29.53
N PHE A 11 -22.06 -2.48 -28.43
CA PHE A 11 -20.70 -2.91 -28.21
C PHE A 11 -20.75 -4.40 -27.89
N GLU A 12 -20.78 -5.23 -28.91
CA GLU A 12 -20.36 -6.63 -28.76
C GLU A 12 -18.89 -6.59 -28.38
N PHE A 13 -18.59 -6.93 -27.16
CA PHE A 13 -17.25 -7.39 -26.84
C PHE A 13 -17.02 -8.61 -27.73
N ALA A 14 -16.22 -8.42 -28.77
CA ALA A 14 -15.94 -9.48 -29.72
C ALA A 14 -15.63 -10.77 -28.94
N SER A 15 -16.11 -11.89 -29.41
CA SER A 15 -16.09 -13.24 -28.82
C SER A 15 -14.70 -13.76 -28.36
N GLY A 16 -13.69 -12.94 -28.30
CA GLY A 16 -12.35 -13.20 -27.82
C GLY A 16 -12.00 -12.56 -26.47
N HIS A 17 -12.94 -11.95 -25.76
CA HIS A 17 -12.62 -11.34 -24.47
C HIS A 17 -12.64 -12.41 -23.38
N GLN A 18 -11.54 -13.08 -23.20
CA GLN A 18 -11.13 -13.99 -22.11
C GLN A 18 -12.27 -14.59 -21.27
N ALA A 19 -13.19 -15.32 -21.92
CA ALA A 19 -14.44 -15.84 -21.33
C ALA A 19 -14.22 -16.76 -20.10
N ASN A 20 -13.00 -17.28 -19.93
CA ASN A 20 -12.65 -18.18 -18.83
C ASN A 20 -12.05 -17.44 -17.61
N LEU A 21 -12.04 -16.11 -17.61
CA LEU A 21 -11.50 -15.29 -16.53
C LEU A 21 -12.61 -14.49 -15.84
N ASN A 22 -12.46 -14.24 -14.55
CA ASN A 22 -13.32 -13.33 -13.82
C ASN A 22 -12.84 -11.90 -14.09
N TRP A 23 -13.66 -11.09 -14.72
CA TRP A 23 -13.33 -9.70 -15.01
C TRP A 23 -14.54 -8.79 -14.93
N GLN A 24 -14.28 -7.52 -14.73
CA GLN A 24 -15.25 -6.42 -14.77
C GLN A 24 -14.68 -5.29 -15.60
N SER A 25 -15.47 -4.69 -16.46
CA SER A 25 -15.09 -3.50 -17.21
C SER A 25 -15.94 -2.30 -16.86
N SER A 26 -15.31 -1.14 -16.88
CA SER A 26 -15.98 0.16 -16.82
C SER A 26 -15.39 1.11 -17.84
N THR A 27 -16.25 1.94 -18.46
CA THR A 27 -15.79 2.95 -19.40
C THR A 27 -16.41 4.28 -19.01
N SER A 28 -15.55 5.28 -18.83
CA SER A 28 -15.91 6.66 -18.57
C SER A 28 -15.73 7.48 -19.83
N PHE A 29 -16.73 8.28 -20.17
CA PHE A 29 -16.71 9.17 -21.32
C PHE A 29 -16.54 10.61 -20.85
N ALA A 30 -15.74 11.37 -21.59
CA ALA A 30 -15.54 12.80 -21.40
C ALA A 30 -15.89 13.56 -22.69
N GLU A 31 -15.80 14.86 -22.63
CA GLU A 31 -16.04 15.73 -23.79
C GLU A 31 -15.09 15.41 -24.95
N GLU A 32 -15.48 15.81 -26.17
CA GLU A 32 -14.70 15.62 -27.41
C GLU A 32 -14.43 14.14 -27.77
N GLY A 33 -15.28 13.22 -27.33
CA GLY A 33 -15.12 11.80 -27.62
C GLY A 33 -13.99 11.10 -26.85
N LYS A 34 -13.38 11.76 -25.88
CA LYS A 34 -12.38 11.16 -24.99
C LYS A 34 -13.04 10.09 -24.13
N ARG A 35 -12.37 8.98 -23.95
CA ARG A 35 -12.82 7.89 -23.08
C ARG A 35 -11.68 7.20 -22.38
N LYS A 36 -11.95 6.71 -21.17
CA LYS A 36 -11.07 5.86 -20.39
C LYS A 36 -11.77 4.53 -20.14
N SER A 37 -11.16 3.43 -20.53
CA SER A 37 -11.67 2.08 -20.26
C SER A 37 -10.78 1.41 -19.22
N VAL A 38 -11.42 0.84 -18.21
CA VAL A 38 -10.76 0.11 -17.13
C VAL A 38 -11.28 -1.31 -17.12
N LEU A 39 -10.39 -2.29 -17.11
CA LEU A 39 -10.70 -3.69 -16.99
C LEU A 39 -9.98 -4.25 -15.77
N GLN A 40 -10.73 -4.83 -14.85
CA GLN A 40 -10.24 -5.44 -13.63
C GLN A 40 -10.37 -6.94 -13.73
N TYR A 41 -9.27 -7.65 -13.46
CA TYR A 41 -9.24 -9.10 -13.43
C TYR A 41 -9.15 -9.60 -11.99
N PHE A 42 -9.98 -10.59 -11.68
CA PHE A 42 -10.13 -11.12 -10.33
C PHE A 42 -9.64 -12.58 -10.28
N ASP A 43 -9.11 -12.95 -9.13
CA ASP A 43 -8.81 -14.34 -8.83
C ASP A 43 -10.08 -15.15 -8.47
N GLY A 44 -9.91 -16.44 -8.17
CA GLY A 44 -11.02 -17.31 -7.76
C GLY A 44 -11.74 -16.90 -6.47
N SER A 45 -11.14 -15.99 -5.69
CA SER A 45 -11.72 -15.40 -4.47
C SER A 45 -12.27 -13.99 -4.70
N LEU A 46 -12.42 -13.58 -5.96
CA LEU A 46 -12.88 -12.26 -6.39
C LEU A 46 -11.99 -11.10 -5.89
N ARG A 47 -10.70 -11.34 -5.68
CA ARG A 47 -9.73 -10.29 -5.37
C ARG A 47 -9.13 -9.73 -6.65
N ASN A 48 -9.06 -8.41 -6.76
CA ASN A 48 -8.53 -7.73 -7.95
C ASN A 48 -7.01 -7.96 -8.09
N ARG A 49 -6.60 -8.80 -9.02
CA ARG A 49 -5.20 -9.16 -9.27
C ARG A 49 -4.50 -8.24 -10.23
N GLN A 50 -5.20 -7.80 -11.27
CA GLN A 50 -4.64 -6.93 -12.28
C GLN A 50 -5.70 -5.94 -12.76
N THR A 51 -5.33 -4.68 -12.81
CA THR A 51 -6.15 -3.61 -13.39
C THR A 51 -5.46 -3.11 -14.66
N VAL A 52 -6.17 -3.18 -15.77
CA VAL A 52 -5.71 -2.71 -17.07
C VAL A 52 -6.52 -1.50 -17.46
N THR A 53 -5.86 -0.35 -17.57
CA THR A 53 -6.49 0.92 -17.95
C THR A 53 -6.03 1.34 -19.33
N LYS A 54 -6.97 1.65 -20.21
CA LYS A 54 -6.68 2.23 -21.52
C LYS A 54 -7.18 3.65 -21.59
N ASP A 55 -6.28 4.55 -21.92
CA ASP A 55 -6.59 5.90 -22.38
C ASP A 55 -6.66 5.91 -23.91
N ASN A 56 -7.84 6.20 -24.45
CA ASN A 56 -8.02 6.23 -25.89
C ASN A 56 -7.45 7.50 -26.54
N THR A 57 -7.17 8.56 -25.78
CA THR A 57 -6.58 9.78 -26.30
C THR A 57 -5.12 9.54 -26.69
N THR A 58 -4.38 8.89 -25.81
CA THR A 58 -2.96 8.56 -26.02
C THR A 58 -2.74 7.18 -26.61
N ASN A 59 -3.80 6.37 -26.72
CA ASN A 59 -3.78 4.96 -27.08
C ASN A 59 -2.84 4.12 -26.19
N THR A 60 -2.62 4.58 -24.96
CA THR A 60 -1.73 3.92 -24.00
C THR A 60 -2.54 2.98 -23.11
N THR A 61 -2.00 1.79 -22.88
CA THR A 61 -2.53 0.82 -21.93
C THR A 61 -1.58 0.71 -20.74
N VAL A 62 -2.13 0.88 -19.54
CA VAL A 62 -1.39 0.85 -18.28
C VAL A 62 -1.87 -0.33 -17.44
N VAL A 63 -0.94 -1.07 -16.87
CA VAL A 63 -1.20 -2.25 -16.01
C VAL A 63 -0.75 -1.95 -14.59
N ALA A 64 -1.60 -2.27 -13.61
CA ALA A 64 -1.28 -2.29 -12.20
C ALA A 64 -1.65 -3.65 -11.61
N GLU A 65 -0.88 -4.14 -10.63
CA GLU A 65 -1.08 -5.45 -10.01
C GLU A 65 -1.09 -5.37 -8.50
N SER A 66 -1.90 -6.25 -7.88
CA SER A 66 -1.96 -6.45 -6.44
C SER A 66 -1.76 -7.92 -6.10
N LEU A 67 -0.94 -8.19 -5.08
CA LEU A 67 -0.71 -9.52 -4.55
C LEU A 67 -1.29 -9.58 -3.13
N TYR A 68 -1.86 -10.72 -2.78
CA TYR A 68 -2.62 -10.91 -1.55
C TYR A 68 -2.04 -12.03 -0.71
N ASP A 69 -2.13 -11.89 0.61
CA ASP A 69 -1.81 -12.95 1.55
C ASP A 69 -2.93 -14.02 1.62
N TYR A 70 -2.70 -15.02 2.45
CA TYR A 70 -3.65 -16.14 2.66
C TYR A 70 -5.01 -15.70 3.23
N GLN A 71 -5.07 -14.55 3.91
CA GLN A 71 -6.33 -13.96 4.40
C GLN A 71 -7.03 -13.06 3.39
N GLY A 72 -6.43 -12.85 2.22
CA GLY A 72 -6.98 -11.97 1.19
C GLY A 72 -6.71 -10.49 1.40
N ARG A 73 -5.73 -10.14 2.25
CA ARG A 73 -5.31 -8.75 2.45
C ARG A 73 -4.25 -8.37 1.41
N PRO A 74 -4.27 -7.14 0.87
CA PRO A 74 -3.28 -6.71 -0.10
C PRO A 74 -1.91 -6.54 0.57
N VAL A 75 -0.93 -7.35 0.18
CA VAL A 75 0.44 -7.31 0.70
C VAL A 75 1.35 -6.48 -0.20
N ILE A 76 1.29 -6.71 -1.51
CA ILE A 76 2.12 -5.98 -2.47
C ILE A 76 1.21 -5.26 -3.46
N GLN A 77 1.46 -3.98 -3.64
CA GLN A 77 0.83 -3.16 -4.67
C GLN A 77 1.91 -2.64 -5.60
N VAL A 78 1.92 -3.18 -6.82
CA VAL A 78 2.90 -2.80 -7.83
C VAL A 78 2.45 -1.51 -8.51
N LEU A 79 3.37 -0.59 -8.71
CA LEU A 79 3.10 0.67 -9.39
C LEU A 79 2.56 0.42 -10.80
N PRO A 80 1.66 1.28 -11.28
CA PRO A 80 1.19 1.19 -12.65
C PRO A 80 2.33 1.49 -13.64
N SER A 81 2.38 0.71 -14.72
CA SER A 81 3.32 0.96 -15.81
C SER A 81 2.66 0.70 -17.17
N PRO A 82 3.06 1.42 -18.22
CA PRO A 82 2.53 1.21 -19.54
C PRO A 82 2.99 -0.14 -20.11
N THR A 83 2.18 -0.71 -20.98
CA THR A 83 2.51 -1.89 -21.78
C THR A 83 2.55 -1.50 -23.25
N ILE A 84 3.35 -2.22 -24.04
CA ILE A 84 3.38 -2.09 -25.48
C ILE A 84 2.09 -2.55 -26.17
N ASN A 85 1.27 -3.33 -25.46
CA ASN A 85 -0.02 -3.78 -25.96
C ASN A 85 -1.04 -2.65 -25.89
N THR A 86 -1.65 -2.33 -27.01
CA THR A 86 -2.76 -1.37 -27.08
C THR A 86 -4.12 -2.02 -26.80
N ILE A 87 -4.16 -3.33 -26.68
CA ILE A 87 -5.37 -4.12 -26.44
C ILE A 87 -5.54 -4.32 -24.93
N ILE A 88 -6.74 -4.08 -24.43
CA ILE A 88 -7.10 -4.36 -23.04
C ILE A 88 -7.28 -5.86 -22.87
N LYS A 89 -6.33 -6.50 -22.19
CA LYS A 89 -6.37 -7.93 -21.86
C LYS A 89 -5.52 -8.22 -20.64
N LEU A 90 -5.76 -9.35 -19.99
CA LEU A 90 -4.85 -9.85 -18.95
C LEU A 90 -3.45 -10.03 -19.56
N THR A 91 -2.45 -9.53 -18.87
CA THR A 91 -1.05 -9.77 -19.19
C THR A 91 -0.46 -10.70 -18.13
N PRO A 92 -0.45 -12.03 -18.39
CA PRO A 92 0.09 -12.99 -17.42
C PRO A 92 1.57 -12.71 -17.18
N ASN A 93 2.01 -12.88 -15.93
CA ASN A 93 3.41 -12.69 -15.54
C ASN A 93 3.96 -11.32 -15.96
N PHE A 94 3.12 -10.29 -15.89
CA PHE A 94 3.56 -8.92 -16.21
C PHE A 94 4.72 -8.48 -15.31
N ASN A 95 4.66 -8.85 -14.03
CA ASN A 95 5.74 -8.66 -13.09
C ASN A 95 6.26 -10.01 -12.59
N ASN A 96 7.57 -10.16 -12.52
CA ASN A 96 8.25 -11.35 -12.03
C ASN A 96 9.24 -10.98 -10.94
N PHE A 97 9.30 -11.75 -9.86
CA PHE A 97 10.37 -11.65 -8.88
C PHE A 97 11.70 -12.15 -9.46
N LEU A 98 12.80 -11.62 -8.98
CA LEU A 98 14.14 -11.90 -9.50
C LEU A 98 14.46 -13.41 -9.51
N ASN A 99 14.05 -14.14 -8.48
CA ASN A 99 14.40 -15.55 -8.28
C ASN A 99 13.21 -16.51 -8.37
N SER A 100 12.02 -16.05 -8.80
CA SER A 100 10.82 -16.89 -8.82
C SER A 100 9.74 -16.38 -9.77
N SER A 101 8.63 -17.12 -9.85
CA SER A 101 7.45 -16.70 -10.58
C SER A 101 6.75 -15.52 -9.92
N ALA A 102 6.03 -14.71 -10.70
CA ALA A 102 5.37 -13.48 -10.26
C ALA A 102 4.47 -13.64 -9.02
N TYR A 103 3.74 -14.74 -8.93
CA TYR A 103 2.76 -14.96 -7.86
C TYR A 103 3.17 -16.05 -6.87
N TYR A 104 4.46 -16.29 -6.74
CA TYR A 104 4.95 -17.28 -5.78
C TYR A 104 4.82 -16.74 -4.36
N LYS A 105 3.80 -17.22 -3.65
CA LYS A 105 3.40 -16.71 -2.32
C LYS A 105 4.54 -16.72 -1.29
N ASP A 106 5.45 -17.70 -1.34
CA ASP A 106 6.55 -17.80 -0.38
C ASP A 106 7.50 -16.59 -0.42
N ASN A 107 7.39 -15.72 -1.43
CA ASN A 107 8.14 -14.47 -1.48
C ASN A 107 7.56 -13.38 -0.57
N TYR A 108 6.28 -13.47 -0.20
CA TYR A 108 5.59 -12.40 0.53
C TYR A 108 4.55 -12.91 1.55
N ASP A 109 4.25 -14.20 1.60
CA ASP A 109 3.22 -14.78 2.46
C ASP A 109 3.66 -16.15 3.04
N LYS A 110 4.89 -16.22 3.52
CA LYS A 110 5.41 -17.40 4.19
C LYS A 110 5.52 -17.15 5.68
N ILE A 111 4.89 -17.99 6.49
CA ILE A 111 5.05 -17.95 7.94
C ILE A 111 6.49 -18.36 8.29
N LEU A 112 7.20 -17.50 9.00
CA LEU A 112 8.53 -17.76 9.49
C LEU A 112 8.44 -18.15 10.99
N PRO A 113 9.14 -19.22 11.43
CA PRO A 113 9.14 -19.61 12.83
C PRO A 113 9.60 -18.45 13.74
N GLY A 114 8.85 -18.20 14.81
CA GLY A 114 9.18 -17.15 15.78
C GLY A 114 8.88 -15.72 15.34
N ASN A 115 8.14 -15.51 14.27
CA ASN A 115 7.69 -14.20 13.82
C ASN A 115 6.18 -14.04 13.97
N ASP A 116 5.76 -12.83 14.30
CA ASP A 116 4.35 -12.44 14.43
C ASP A 116 3.74 -12.00 13.09
N TYR A 117 4.44 -12.17 11.99
CA TYR A 117 4.01 -11.77 10.64
C TYR A 117 4.58 -12.70 9.57
N CYS A 118 3.90 -12.75 8.44
CA CYS A 118 4.33 -13.54 7.30
C CYS A 118 5.53 -12.89 6.62
N ASN A 119 6.54 -13.69 6.34
CA ASN A 119 7.72 -13.38 5.54
C ASN A 119 8.58 -12.18 6.00
N GLY A 120 9.78 -12.13 5.46
CA GLY A 120 10.65 -10.95 5.45
C GLY A 120 10.14 -9.90 4.44
N ALA A 121 11.04 -9.10 3.89
CA ALA A 121 10.72 -8.24 2.75
C ALA A 121 10.68 -9.06 1.45
N ALA A 122 9.75 -8.75 0.57
CA ALA A 122 9.69 -9.35 -0.75
C ALA A 122 10.96 -9.05 -1.56
N PRO A 123 11.43 -9.97 -2.42
CA PRO A 123 12.59 -9.75 -3.27
C PRO A 123 12.30 -8.74 -4.38
N ALA A 124 13.37 -8.23 -4.99
CA ALA A 124 13.25 -7.34 -6.15
C ALA A 124 12.51 -8.02 -7.30
N LEU A 125 11.80 -7.22 -8.08
CA LEU A 125 11.26 -7.62 -9.38
C LEU A 125 12.38 -7.60 -10.43
N ASP A 126 12.28 -8.49 -11.41
CA ASP A 126 13.27 -8.69 -12.46
C ASP A 126 13.02 -7.75 -13.65
N ALA A 127 13.81 -6.69 -13.76
CA ALA A 127 13.75 -5.76 -14.88
C ALA A 127 14.09 -6.40 -16.24
N GLY A 128 14.87 -7.48 -16.23
CA GLY A 128 15.22 -8.22 -17.46
C GLY A 128 14.03 -9.01 -18.06
N LYS A 129 13.00 -9.26 -17.28
CA LYS A 129 11.77 -9.94 -17.72
C LYS A 129 10.64 -9.00 -18.14
N GLY A 130 10.90 -7.68 -18.16
CA GLY A 130 9.92 -6.69 -18.56
C GLY A 130 9.06 -6.17 -17.40
N GLY A 131 7.86 -5.69 -17.72
CA GLY A 131 6.89 -5.21 -16.75
C GLY A 131 7.28 -3.90 -16.05
N THR A 132 6.74 -3.72 -14.86
CA THR A 132 6.94 -2.51 -14.08
C THR A 132 8.39 -2.31 -13.68
N ALA A 133 9.12 -3.39 -13.35
CA ALA A 133 10.53 -3.28 -12.98
C ALA A 133 11.39 -2.74 -14.14
N GLN A 134 11.12 -3.15 -15.37
CA GLN A 134 11.82 -2.61 -16.55
C GLN A 134 11.46 -1.13 -16.75
N TYR A 135 10.18 -0.77 -16.63
CA TYR A 135 9.73 0.60 -16.80
C TYR A 135 10.40 1.58 -15.83
N TYR A 136 10.48 1.22 -14.54
CA TYR A 136 11.15 2.00 -13.49
C TYR A 136 12.63 1.62 -13.33
N SER A 137 13.34 1.47 -14.42
CA SER A 137 14.77 1.13 -14.42
C SER A 137 15.52 1.76 -15.61
N PRO A 138 16.86 1.74 -15.61
CA PRO A 138 17.65 2.10 -16.76
C PRO A 138 17.41 1.24 -18.01
N GLN A 139 16.81 0.06 -17.86
CA GLN A 139 16.48 -0.86 -18.95
C GLN A 139 15.17 -0.50 -19.68
N ASN A 140 14.50 0.58 -19.30
CA ASN A 140 13.30 1.06 -19.97
C ASN A 140 13.65 1.46 -21.43
N PRO A 141 13.09 0.80 -22.47
CA PRO A 141 13.40 1.10 -23.85
C PRO A 141 13.06 2.53 -24.28
N GLY A 142 12.10 3.15 -23.58
CA GLY A 142 11.69 4.54 -23.83
C GLY A 142 12.34 5.56 -22.89
N LYS A 143 13.36 5.20 -22.12
CA LYS A 143 13.95 6.03 -21.06
C LYS A 143 14.32 7.44 -21.52
N ASP A 144 14.88 7.55 -22.70
CA ASP A 144 15.40 8.83 -23.22
C ASP A 144 14.34 9.64 -23.99
N ALA A 145 13.13 9.09 -24.17
CA ALA A 145 12.06 9.73 -24.92
C ALA A 145 11.29 10.74 -24.05
N GLY A 146 11.31 12.01 -24.43
CA GLY A 146 10.52 13.07 -23.81
C GLY A 146 10.69 13.17 -22.30
N ASN A 147 9.58 13.06 -21.56
CA ASN A 147 9.55 13.14 -20.10
C ASN A 147 9.95 11.83 -19.40
N ASN A 148 10.14 10.73 -20.13
CA ASN A 148 10.50 9.45 -19.54
C ASN A 148 11.86 9.47 -18.83
N LYS A 149 12.75 10.39 -19.22
CA LYS A 149 14.03 10.63 -18.53
C LYS A 149 13.86 11.03 -17.06
N LEU A 150 12.67 11.52 -16.68
CA LEU A 150 12.33 11.89 -15.30
C LEU A 150 11.80 10.71 -14.47
N ILE A 151 11.56 9.55 -15.11
CA ILE A 151 11.10 8.36 -14.40
C ILE A 151 12.23 7.87 -13.48
N PRO A 152 12.00 7.80 -12.15
CA PRO A 152 13.02 7.36 -11.21
C PRO A 152 13.36 5.88 -11.40
N ASP A 153 14.59 5.50 -11.05
CA ASP A 153 15.00 4.10 -10.97
C ASP A 153 14.58 3.52 -9.60
N ALA A 154 13.64 2.59 -9.62
CA ALA A 154 13.18 1.90 -8.42
C ALA A 154 14.10 0.72 -8.01
N LYS A 155 15.16 0.45 -8.76
CA LYS A 155 16.16 -0.61 -8.48
C LYS A 155 15.53 -1.97 -8.14
N GLY A 156 14.48 -2.34 -8.88
CA GLY A 156 13.75 -3.59 -8.70
C GLY A 156 12.64 -3.55 -7.64
N PHE A 157 12.39 -2.43 -6.99
CA PHE A 157 11.34 -2.27 -5.97
C PHE A 157 10.27 -1.24 -6.38
N PRO A 158 9.63 -1.35 -7.56
CA PRO A 158 8.56 -0.46 -7.98
C PRO A 158 7.21 -0.87 -7.35
N TYR A 159 7.16 -1.13 -6.06
CA TYR A 159 5.96 -1.55 -5.34
C TYR A 159 6.01 -1.07 -3.89
N THR A 160 4.84 -1.02 -3.28
CA THR A 160 4.69 -0.88 -1.84
C THR A 160 4.38 -2.24 -1.24
N GLU A 161 4.86 -2.49 -0.02
CA GLU A 161 4.62 -3.75 0.68
C GLU A 161 4.06 -3.46 2.07
N THR A 162 2.98 -4.16 2.43
CA THR A 162 2.35 -4.09 3.74
C THR A 162 2.50 -5.41 4.46
N ARG A 163 2.96 -5.37 5.69
CA ARG A 163 3.08 -6.52 6.58
C ARG A 163 2.04 -6.41 7.68
N TYR A 164 1.30 -7.48 7.90
CA TYR A 164 0.24 -7.54 8.91
C TYR A 164 0.68 -8.38 10.11
N LEU A 165 0.12 -8.06 11.28
CA LEU A 165 0.23 -8.94 12.45
C LEU A 165 -0.52 -10.25 12.21
N GLN A 166 -0.02 -11.35 12.80
CA GLN A 166 -0.65 -12.68 12.67
C GLN A 166 -1.61 -13.00 13.83
N ASP A 167 -2.20 -11.97 14.39
CA ASP A 167 -3.14 -12.05 15.51
C ASP A 167 -4.60 -12.07 15.07
N ASN A 168 -4.85 -12.23 13.77
CA ASN A 168 -6.18 -12.19 13.13
C ASN A 168 -6.97 -10.88 13.30
N THR A 169 -6.34 -9.81 13.80
CA THR A 169 -7.00 -8.50 13.94
C THR A 169 -6.98 -7.70 12.63
N GLY A 170 -6.17 -8.08 11.65
CA GLY A 170 -5.95 -7.33 10.42
C GLY A 170 -5.09 -6.08 10.59
N ARG A 171 -4.47 -5.88 11.75
CA ARG A 171 -3.62 -4.72 12.02
C ARG A 171 -2.33 -4.78 11.22
N VAL A 172 -1.90 -3.62 10.72
CA VAL A 172 -0.64 -3.47 10.01
C VAL A 172 0.52 -3.46 11.01
N ALA A 173 1.55 -4.27 10.77
CA ALA A 173 2.79 -4.26 11.56
C ALA A 173 3.83 -3.29 10.98
N ALA A 174 3.97 -3.29 9.64
CA ALA A 174 4.89 -2.41 8.95
C ALA A 174 4.45 -2.17 7.51
N GLN A 175 4.87 -1.04 6.96
CA GLN A 175 4.60 -0.67 5.58
C GLN A 175 5.86 -0.11 4.92
N GLY A 176 6.27 -0.73 3.83
CA GLY A 176 7.37 -0.29 2.99
C GLY A 176 6.89 0.54 1.81
N GLY A 177 7.66 1.55 1.46
CA GLY A 177 7.47 2.37 0.28
C GLY A 177 8.19 1.82 -0.95
N VAL A 178 8.14 2.58 -2.02
CA VAL A 178 8.80 2.28 -3.30
C VAL A 178 10.31 2.53 -3.21
N GLY A 179 11.08 1.69 -3.87
CA GLY A 179 12.53 1.82 -3.96
C GLY A 179 13.30 1.13 -2.82
N PRO A 180 14.61 0.98 -2.97
CA PRO A 180 15.43 0.20 -2.03
C PRO A 180 15.50 0.84 -0.64
N ASP A 181 15.40 2.17 -0.55
CA ASP A 181 15.60 2.90 0.68
C ASP A 181 14.36 2.91 1.59
N HIS A 182 13.16 2.73 1.02
CA HIS A 182 11.89 2.76 1.75
C HIS A 182 11.18 1.40 1.82
N ARG A 183 11.73 0.36 1.20
CA ARG A 183 11.15 -1.00 1.28
C ARG A 183 11.17 -1.54 2.71
N LEU A 184 10.43 -2.60 2.95
CA LEU A 184 10.51 -3.31 4.25
C LEU A 184 11.94 -3.77 4.54
N ASN A 185 12.33 -3.71 5.81
CA ASN A 185 13.65 -4.05 6.33
C ASN A 185 14.80 -3.16 5.80
N SER A 186 14.48 -1.96 5.28
CA SER A 186 15.50 -0.96 4.93
C SER A 186 15.93 -0.08 6.10
N GLY A 187 15.12 -0.05 7.17
CA GLY A 187 15.25 0.89 8.27
C GLY A 187 14.42 2.16 8.12
N HIS A 188 13.92 2.44 6.91
CA HIS A 188 13.07 3.58 6.57
C HIS A 188 11.62 3.17 6.22
N GLU A 189 11.20 2.00 6.64
CA GLU A 189 9.80 1.61 6.63
C GLU A 189 9.03 2.24 7.78
N THR A 190 7.73 2.47 7.58
CA THR A 190 6.80 2.83 8.67
C THR A 190 6.49 1.61 9.50
N LYS A 191 6.61 1.70 10.83
CA LYS A 191 6.27 0.62 11.79
C LYS A 191 5.12 1.05 12.69
N TYR A 192 4.25 0.10 12.99
CA TYR A 192 3.08 0.31 13.83
C TYR A 192 3.16 -0.58 15.06
N PHE A 193 2.89 0.01 16.22
CA PHE A 193 2.90 -0.68 17.52
C PHE A 193 1.58 -0.43 18.22
N TYR A 194 1.06 -1.47 18.85
CA TYR A 194 -0.24 -1.47 19.51
C TYR A 194 -0.09 -1.98 20.92
N SER A 195 -0.54 -1.22 21.91
CA SER A 195 -0.44 -1.56 23.32
C SER A 195 -1.59 -0.98 24.13
N GLY A 196 -1.68 -1.32 25.40
CA GLY A 196 -2.45 -0.57 26.37
C GLY A 196 -1.73 0.73 26.75
N ALA A 197 -2.46 1.69 27.27
CA ALA A 197 -1.88 2.88 27.87
C ALA A 197 -1.29 2.55 29.26
N ASP A 198 -0.27 3.32 29.68
CA ASP A 198 0.22 3.28 31.06
C ASP A 198 -0.51 4.35 31.90
N GLN A 199 -0.87 4.02 33.15
CA GLN A 199 -1.60 4.96 34.00
C GLN A 199 -0.82 6.25 34.24
N SER A 200 0.49 6.14 34.42
CA SER A 200 1.33 7.34 34.66
C SER A 200 1.39 8.27 33.46
N GLU A 201 1.26 7.76 32.24
CA GLU A 201 1.19 8.58 31.02
C GLU A 201 -0.16 9.29 30.94
N LEU A 202 -1.26 8.60 31.28
CA LEU A 202 -2.61 9.19 31.33
C LEU A 202 -2.70 10.27 32.41
N ASP A 203 -2.20 9.98 33.60
CA ASP A 203 -2.18 10.93 34.71
C ASP A 203 -1.34 12.17 34.38
N ALA A 204 -0.22 11.99 33.65
CA ALA A 204 0.59 13.08 33.18
C ALA A 204 -0.12 13.98 32.14
N LEU A 205 -0.94 13.39 31.29
CA LEU A 205 -1.66 14.12 30.25
C LEU A 205 -2.94 14.78 30.76
N PHE A 206 -3.66 14.11 31.67
CA PHE A 206 -5.03 14.47 32.03
C PHE A 206 -5.23 14.67 33.54
N GLY A 207 -4.21 14.45 34.36
CA GLY A 207 -4.35 14.47 35.82
C GLY A 207 -5.35 13.42 36.30
N THR A 208 -6.25 13.81 37.18
CA THR A 208 -7.31 12.94 37.71
C THR A 208 -8.55 12.82 36.81
N GLU A 209 -8.53 13.47 35.65
CA GLU A 209 -9.64 13.45 34.69
C GLU A 209 -9.68 12.17 33.84
N ALA A 210 -8.55 11.43 33.75
CA ALA A 210 -8.51 10.14 33.08
C ALA A 210 -9.03 9.04 33.99
N GLY A 211 -9.74 8.07 33.40
CA GLY A 211 -10.09 6.82 34.05
C GLY A 211 -8.93 5.83 34.12
N ASP A 212 -9.21 4.62 34.55
CA ASP A 212 -8.21 3.55 34.68
C ASP A 212 -7.63 3.13 33.33
N ALA A 213 -6.32 2.93 33.28
CA ALA A 213 -5.56 2.60 32.09
C ALA A 213 -6.13 1.45 31.23
N PRO A 214 -6.74 0.39 31.76
CA PRO A 214 -7.35 -0.66 30.94
C PRO A 214 -8.48 -0.20 30.00
N HIS A 215 -9.01 0.99 30.19
CA HIS A 215 -10.04 1.58 29.32
C HIS A 215 -9.45 2.33 28.13
N TYR A 216 -8.12 2.35 27.99
CA TYR A 216 -7.44 3.12 26.97
C TYR A 216 -6.45 2.26 26.18
N PHE A 217 -6.28 2.63 24.93
CA PHE A 217 -5.29 2.02 24.02
C PHE A 217 -4.23 3.06 23.66
N LYS A 218 -3.02 2.56 23.43
CA LYS A 218 -1.89 3.35 22.96
C LYS A 218 -1.42 2.77 21.63
N ASN A 219 -1.50 3.57 20.58
CA ASN A 219 -0.92 3.25 19.28
C ASN A 219 0.30 4.14 19.06
N MET A 220 1.38 3.54 18.56
CA MET A 220 2.59 4.25 18.24
C MET A 220 2.99 3.94 16.80
N VAL A 221 3.42 4.97 16.07
CA VAL A 221 3.88 4.87 14.69
C VAL A 221 5.29 5.43 14.63
N ARG A 222 6.21 4.65 14.10
CA ARG A 222 7.54 5.13 13.71
C ARG A 222 7.53 5.42 12.22
N ASP A 223 7.80 6.64 11.82
CA ASP A 223 7.87 7.01 10.41
C ASP A 223 9.21 6.62 9.77
N ALA A 224 9.34 6.86 8.46
CA ALA A 224 10.53 6.56 7.68
C ALA A 224 11.79 7.33 8.14
N ASN A 225 11.61 8.46 8.82
CA ASN A 225 12.71 9.28 9.37
C ASN A 225 13.11 8.85 10.79
N GLY A 226 12.40 7.85 11.35
CA GLY A 226 12.66 7.35 12.70
C GLY A 226 11.92 8.11 13.80
N GLN A 227 11.08 9.11 13.45
CA GLN A 227 10.27 9.84 14.42
C GLN A 227 9.11 8.97 14.89
N TYR A 228 8.89 8.93 16.20
CA TYR A 228 7.75 8.27 16.81
C TYR A 228 6.63 9.27 17.09
N SER A 229 5.42 8.90 16.69
CA SER A 229 4.18 9.54 17.12
C SER A 229 3.34 8.57 17.92
N VAL A 230 2.71 9.07 18.98
CA VAL A 230 1.88 8.28 19.89
C VAL A 230 0.46 8.83 19.86
N SER A 231 -0.53 7.95 19.84
CA SER A 231 -1.94 8.30 19.97
C SER A 231 -2.55 7.49 21.10
N TYR A 232 -3.25 8.16 21.98
CA TYR A 232 -4.06 7.55 23.04
C TYR A 232 -5.52 7.52 22.59
N LEU A 233 -6.15 6.38 22.74
CA LEU A 233 -7.54 6.16 22.32
C LEU A 233 -8.38 5.68 23.49
N ASP A 234 -9.65 6.06 23.51
CA ASP A 234 -10.63 5.52 24.44
C ASP A 234 -11.16 4.15 23.96
N MET A 235 -12.05 3.53 24.73
CA MET A 235 -12.69 2.24 24.42
C MET A 235 -13.49 2.24 23.12
N HIS A 236 -13.90 3.41 22.63
CA HIS A 236 -14.62 3.56 21.37
C HIS A 236 -13.69 3.79 20.16
N GLY A 237 -12.36 3.78 20.39
CA GLY A 237 -11.36 4.03 19.37
C GLY A 237 -11.21 5.50 18.99
N ARG A 238 -11.75 6.44 19.79
CA ARG A 238 -11.57 7.87 19.55
C ARG A 238 -10.24 8.31 20.12
N THR A 239 -9.48 9.08 19.34
CA THR A 239 -8.22 9.66 19.79
C THR A 239 -8.50 10.76 20.82
N ILE A 240 -7.96 10.61 22.03
CA ILE A 240 -8.08 11.56 23.12
C ILE A 240 -6.86 12.43 23.29
N ALA A 241 -5.67 11.93 22.90
CA ALA A 241 -4.43 12.71 22.88
C ALA A 241 -3.47 12.18 21.81
N THR A 242 -2.57 13.05 21.37
CA THR A 242 -1.43 12.70 20.52
C THR A 242 -0.17 13.34 21.08
N ALA A 243 0.97 12.63 20.95
CA ALA A 243 2.27 13.13 21.37
C ALA A 243 3.36 12.67 20.41
N LEU A 244 4.47 13.36 20.36
CA LEU A 244 5.72 12.85 19.79
C LEU A 244 6.50 12.14 20.89
N ALA A 245 7.16 11.04 20.54
CA ALA A 245 8.02 10.29 21.43
C ALA A 245 9.43 10.21 20.84
N GLY A 246 10.42 10.10 21.71
CA GLY A 246 11.85 10.07 21.35
C GLY A 246 12.62 11.15 22.05
N ASP A 247 13.92 11.28 21.72
CA ASP A 247 14.77 12.29 22.30
C ASP A 247 14.34 13.69 21.86
N LEU A 248 14.34 14.63 22.81
CA LEU A 248 14.12 16.04 22.51
C LEU A 248 15.28 16.58 21.67
N PRO A 249 15.00 17.31 20.58
CA PRO A 249 16.05 18.06 19.91
C PRO A 249 16.77 18.99 20.90
N ALA A 250 18.09 19.05 20.84
CA ALA A 250 18.90 19.87 21.77
C ALA A 250 18.49 21.37 21.79
N SER A 251 17.81 21.83 20.74
CA SER A 251 17.30 23.20 20.62
C SER A 251 15.84 23.34 21.07
N ALA A 252 15.15 22.28 21.40
CA ALA A 252 13.74 22.33 21.77
C ALA A 252 13.60 22.78 23.23
N LYS A 253 12.75 23.79 23.45
CA LYS A 253 12.30 24.21 24.79
C LYS A 253 11.02 23.48 25.16
N LEU A 254 11.06 22.14 25.04
CA LEU A 254 9.93 21.26 25.37
C LEU A 254 10.29 20.44 26.59
N ASP A 255 9.34 20.22 27.48
CA ASP A 255 9.50 19.34 28.62
C ASP A 255 9.09 17.91 28.25
N TYR A 256 9.76 16.92 28.87
CA TYR A 256 9.31 15.52 28.81
C TYR A 256 8.00 15.35 29.58
N LEU A 257 7.19 14.35 29.17
CA LEU A 257 6.12 13.88 30.04
C LEU A 257 6.71 13.43 31.37
N PRO A 258 6.14 13.86 32.51
CA PRO A 258 6.63 13.46 33.81
C PRO A 258 6.58 11.93 33.98
N SER A 259 7.54 11.39 34.69
CA SER A 259 7.55 9.97 35.05
C SER A 259 6.64 9.69 36.25
N LYS A 260 6.37 8.40 36.53
CA LYS A 260 5.65 7.97 37.74
C LYS A 260 6.23 8.51 39.05
N GLN A 261 7.48 8.94 39.05
CA GLN A 261 8.19 9.43 40.24
C GLN A 261 8.03 10.92 40.42
N ASP A 262 7.52 11.62 39.43
CA ASP A 262 7.35 13.07 39.47
C ASP A 262 6.08 13.44 40.24
N SER A 263 6.22 14.16 41.33
CA SER A 263 5.13 14.51 42.25
C SER A 263 4.31 15.73 41.83
N TYR A 264 4.21 16.02 40.54
CA TYR A 264 3.48 17.21 40.05
C TYR A 264 1.96 17.14 40.26
N LEU A 265 1.43 15.96 40.62
CA LEU A 265 0.03 15.81 41.01
C LEU A 265 -0.32 16.34 42.39
N THR A 266 0.64 16.91 43.12
CA THR A 266 0.43 17.51 44.44
C THR A 266 0.27 19.03 44.37
N LYS A 267 -0.16 19.64 43.28
CA LYS A 267 -0.64 21.00 43.31
C LYS A 267 -2.08 21.02 43.77
N GLU A 268 -2.23 21.31 45.08
CA GLU A 268 -3.48 21.79 45.65
C GLU A 268 -3.97 23.05 44.93
#